data_a429b35f1d403008e96c3fad47d15980
#
_entry.id   a429b35f1d403008e96c3fad47d15980
#
_cell.length_a   1.000
_cell.length_b   1.000
_cell.length_c   1.000
_cell.angle_alpha   90.00
_cell.angle_beta   90.00
_cell.angle_gamma   90.00
#
_symmetry.space_group_name_H-M   'P 1'
#
loop_
_entity.id
_entity.type
_entity.pdbx_description
1 polymer ?
#
loop_
_entity_poly.entity_id
_entity_poly.type
_entity_poly.pdbx_seq_one_letter_code
_entity_poly.pdbx_strand_id
1 'polypeptide(L)'
;MTIIILKYMKKQYIFGAIALAMSLSFNSCDEFLEIQPAGVIDEETAFQNPDGMVTAAYSELGNDWYQYAFNLWHYGDLASDDCLKGGSGLTDTELHPVEVWSSLTSSSPANLDELWYRLYVAISRCNRALISLEEHGETVLGSDLARQREGEVRFLRAHFYWKLFTLFNQIPWIDETVTKEVTHEQVRNDEFTHDELFQKIIDDFKFAYDVLPAKQDKVGRANKIAAASYLAKCYLTRAYGDGYEATTGYAHINKADISEVLKYTQEVANSQYGFEADFGDLFLQENANGIESIFAVQHSDYEADNTQYGRANWSTMLNGSWGMWSCGWDFHKPSQNLVNAYKVDANGLPMFDTFDDEIDYPINGMPDAQKWDPRLFHTVAMPTFPYKYETGYKDKNGETVSLIFTTDNSRTPSVYGYYGTLKEIPQRSKGETYDSPWQAFAQNEYVFRFTDVMLMRAEALIENDQLEEARAIINTIRERAKNSVSKHISYAADQCNIGLYPSFASKDYARQALRWERRLEMAMESSRYFDLRRWGLASQTLNAYFKTDKDSYYIVDGKKAYYASYLNDAYYTPGKNEYWPVPYNQLYYVPGLYVQNKGYN
;
A
#
# COMPACT_ATOMS: atom_id res chain seq x y z
N MET A 1 -2.26 14.64 -91.26
CA MET A 1 -3.23 15.06 -90.24
C MET A 1 -3.93 13.88 -89.53
N THR A 2 -4.11 12.76 -90.18
CA THR A 2 -4.84 11.58 -89.59
C THR A 2 -4.05 10.77 -88.56
N ILE A 3 -2.71 10.77 -88.61
CA ILE A 3 -1.86 9.99 -87.70
C ILE A 3 -1.74 10.66 -86.32
N ILE A 4 -1.89 11.98 -86.20
CA ILE A 4 -1.81 12.73 -84.95
C ILE A 4 -3.10 12.57 -84.08
N ILE A 5 -4.25 12.48 -84.77
CA ILE A 5 -5.57 12.30 -84.10
C ILE A 5 -5.69 10.91 -83.49
N LEU A 6 -5.19 9.86 -84.09
CA LEU A 6 -5.17 8.49 -83.59
C LEU A 6 -4.25 8.32 -82.33
N LYS A 7 -3.18 9.11 -82.24
CA LYS A 7 -2.24 9.09 -81.15
C LYS A 7 -2.82 9.82 -79.87
N TYR A 8 -3.67 10.85 -80.14
CA TYR A 8 -4.36 11.55 -79.01
C TYR A 8 -5.55 10.75 -78.47
N MET A 9 -6.30 10.09 -79.38
CA MET A 9 -7.43 9.23 -78.90
C MET A 9 -6.93 8.03 -78.13
N LYS A 10 -5.82 7.36 -78.50
CA LYS A 10 -5.23 6.28 -77.70
C LYS A 10 -4.78 6.74 -76.28
N LYS A 11 -4.26 7.96 -76.14
CA LYS A 11 -3.89 8.52 -74.85
C LYS A 11 -5.11 8.80 -73.95
N GLN A 12 -6.22 9.26 -74.48
CA GLN A 12 -7.45 9.53 -73.70
C GLN A 12 -8.09 8.23 -73.24
N TYR A 13 -8.10 7.14 -73.98
CA TYR A 13 -8.59 5.84 -73.56
C TYR A 13 -7.69 5.19 -72.50
N ILE A 14 -6.37 5.42 -72.54
CA ILE A 14 -5.42 4.93 -71.54
C ILE A 14 -5.62 5.72 -70.19
N PHE A 15 -5.80 7.05 -70.28
CA PHE A 15 -6.10 7.84 -69.08
C PHE A 15 -7.48 7.51 -68.49
N GLY A 16 -8.48 7.25 -69.29
CA GLY A 16 -9.81 6.82 -68.88
C GLY A 16 -9.79 5.42 -68.19
N ALA A 17 -9.00 4.48 -68.74
CA ALA A 17 -8.83 3.16 -68.22
C ALA A 17 -8.02 3.16 -66.90
N ILE A 18 -7.03 4.04 -66.76
CA ILE A 18 -6.26 4.22 -65.49
C ILE A 18 -7.12 4.90 -64.42
N ALA A 19 -7.94 5.91 -64.78
CA ALA A 19 -8.87 6.55 -63.85
C ALA A 19 -9.97 5.59 -63.40
N LEU A 20 -10.48 4.70 -64.25
CA LEU A 20 -11.46 3.67 -63.91
C LEU A 20 -10.84 2.55 -63.05
N ALA A 21 -9.58 2.17 -63.32
CA ALA A 21 -8.85 1.22 -62.47
C ALA A 21 -8.50 1.79 -61.09
N MET A 22 -8.21 3.08 -60.98
CA MET A 22 -8.02 3.73 -59.68
C MET A 22 -9.32 3.91 -58.89
N SER A 23 -10.48 4.13 -59.53
CA SER A 23 -11.76 4.22 -58.84
C SER A 23 -12.31 2.87 -58.35
N LEU A 24 -11.85 1.76 -58.95
CA LEU A 24 -12.21 0.41 -58.49
C LEU A 24 -11.30 -0.12 -57.37
N SER A 25 -10.15 0.54 -57.13
CA SER A 25 -9.23 0.16 -56.06
C SER A 25 -9.52 0.85 -54.71
N PHE A 26 -10.48 1.79 -54.64
CA PHE A 26 -10.84 2.45 -53.40
C PHE A 26 -12.00 1.79 -52.63
N ASN A 27 -12.63 0.76 -53.19
CA ASN A 27 -13.74 0.05 -52.52
C ASN A 27 -13.37 -1.35 -52.03
N SER A 28 -12.08 -1.69 -51.94
CA SER A 28 -11.69 -3.07 -51.60
C SER A 28 -10.72 -3.20 -50.42
N CYS A 29 -10.68 -2.24 -49.50
CA CYS A 29 -9.72 -2.31 -48.41
C CYS A 29 -10.28 -2.13 -46.99
N ASP A 30 -11.56 -1.84 -46.80
CA ASP A 30 -12.08 -1.70 -45.45
C ASP A 30 -12.20 -3.05 -44.74
N GLU A 31 -12.69 -4.10 -45.41
CA GLU A 31 -12.79 -5.45 -44.83
C GLU A 31 -11.44 -6.19 -44.70
N PHE A 32 -10.40 -5.82 -45.44
CA PHE A 32 -9.09 -6.49 -45.37
C PHE A 32 -8.19 -5.91 -44.28
N LEU A 33 -8.51 -4.72 -43.73
CA LEU A 33 -7.78 -4.09 -42.63
C LEU A 33 -8.38 -4.40 -41.29
N GLU A 34 -9.54 -5.03 -41.25
CA GLU A 34 -10.22 -5.48 -40.01
C GLU A 34 -9.86 -6.92 -39.58
N ILE A 35 -8.73 -7.46 -40.04
CA ILE A 35 -8.23 -8.72 -39.49
C ILE A 35 -7.73 -8.42 -38.08
N GLN A 36 -8.55 -8.78 -37.10
CA GLN A 36 -8.14 -8.75 -35.71
C GLN A 36 -6.90 -9.63 -35.54
N PRO A 37 -5.83 -9.12 -34.90
CA PRO A 37 -4.68 -9.94 -34.58
C PRO A 37 -5.12 -11.17 -33.80
N ALA A 38 -4.64 -12.34 -34.19
CA ALA A 38 -4.98 -13.59 -33.48
C ALA A 38 -4.62 -13.45 -31.99
N GLY A 39 -5.58 -13.68 -31.11
CA GLY A 39 -5.43 -13.56 -29.66
C GLY A 39 -5.82 -12.21 -29.06
N VAL A 40 -6.30 -11.25 -29.85
CA VAL A 40 -6.91 -10.01 -29.35
C VAL A 40 -8.43 -10.15 -29.36
N ILE A 41 -9.05 -9.92 -28.20
CA ILE A 41 -10.50 -9.82 -28.09
C ILE A 41 -10.87 -8.35 -28.34
N ASP A 42 -11.77 -8.08 -29.30
CA ASP A 42 -12.28 -6.73 -29.50
C ASP A 42 -13.12 -6.25 -28.32
N GLU A 43 -13.29 -4.95 -28.23
CA GLU A 43 -13.98 -4.31 -27.12
C GLU A 43 -15.45 -4.79 -27.01
N GLU A 44 -16.17 -4.89 -28.13
CA GLU A 44 -17.55 -5.32 -28.16
C GLU A 44 -17.70 -6.75 -27.62
N THR A 45 -16.84 -7.67 -28.07
CA THR A 45 -16.81 -9.05 -27.58
C THR A 45 -16.44 -9.11 -26.09
N ALA A 46 -15.50 -8.27 -25.64
CA ALA A 46 -15.13 -8.20 -24.23
C ALA A 46 -16.31 -7.76 -23.35
N PHE A 47 -17.07 -6.75 -23.78
CA PHE A 47 -18.24 -6.25 -23.04
C PHE A 47 -19.37 -7.27 -22.92
N GLN A 48 -19.48 -8.21 -23.86
CA GLN A 48 -20.46 -9.33 -23.78
C GLN A 48 -20.08 -10.40 -22.73
N ASN A 49 -18.91 -10.26 -22.07
CA ASN A 49 -18.45 -11.15 -21.00
C ASN A 49 -18.28 -10.40 -19.67
N PRO A 50 -19.36 -10.08 -18.95
CA PRO A 50 -19.29 -9.27 -17.74
C PRO A 50 -18.43 -9.90 -16.63
N ASP A 51 -18.41 -11.24 -16.43
CA ASP A 51 -17.55 -11.87 -15.42
C ASP A 51 -16.06 -11.78 -15.80
N GLY A 52 -15.75 -11.81 -17.10
CA GLY A 52 -14.42 -11.53 -17.62
C GLY A 52 -13.96 -10.09 -17.35
N MET A 53 -14.86 -9.11 -17.53
CA MET A 53 -14.60 -7.71 -17.23
C MET A 53 -14.38 -7.48 -15.73
N VAL A 54 -15.16 -8.14 -14.87
CA VAL A 54 -14.93 -8.14 -13.40
C VAL A 54 -13.55 -8.72 -13.07
N THR A 55 -13.17 -9.82 -13.69
CA THR A 55 -11.84 -10.41 -13.50
C THR A 55 -10.72 -9.47 -13.94
N ALA A 56 -10.91 -8.74 -15.04
CA ALA A 56 -9.98 -7.71 -15.49
C ALA A 56 -9.85 -6.55 -14.50
N ALA A 57 -10.93 -6.15 -13.80
CA ALA A 57 -10.86 -5.17 -12.73
C ALA A 57 -10.05 -5.68 -11.52
N TYR A 58 -10.23 -6.95 -11.13
CA TYR A 58 -9.42 -7.58 -10.07
C TYR A 58 -7.93 -7.65 -10.41
N SER A 59 -7.58 -7.85 -11.69
CA SER A 59 -6.18 -7.95 -12.10
C SER A 59 -5.38 -6.68 -11.81
N GLU A 60 -6.05 -5.54 -11.62
CA GLU A 60 -5.40 -4.26 -11.28
C GLU A 60 -4.91 -4.19 -9.84
N LEU A 61 -5.40 -5.04 -8.93
CA LEU A 61 -4.92 -5.04 -7.53
C LEU A 61 -3.42 -5.30 -7.43
N GLY A 62 -2.86 -6.15 -8.29
CA GLY A 62 -1.44 -6.49 -8.34
C GLY A 62 -0.76 -6.00 -9.63
N ASN A 63 -1.33 -5.03 -10.34
CA ASN A 63 -0.72 -4.43 -11.54
C ASN A 63 0.14 -3.23 -11.17
N ASP A 64 1.05 -3.42 -10.24
CA ASP A 64 1.93 -2.40 -9.72
C ASP A 64 3.42 -2.74 -9.93
N TRP A 65 4.27 -1.84 -9.49
CA TRP A 65 5.71 -1.94 -9.60
C TRP A 65 6.37 -1.13 -8.48
N TYR A 66 7.62 -1.38 -8.13
CA TYR A 66 8.30 -0.65 -7.06
C TYR A 66 8.23 0.88 -7.16
N GLN A 67 8.10 1.43 -8.37
CA GLN A 67 8.00 2.88 -8.58
C GLN A 67 6.62 3.44 -8.25
N TYR A 68 5.57 2.64 -8.41
CA TYR A 68 4.18 3.00 -8.12
C TYR A 68 3.50 1.90 -7.29
N ALA A 69 4.11 1.59 -6.18
CA ALA A 69 3.69 0.54 -5.26
C ALA A 69 2.27 0.79 -4.73
N PHE A 70 1.35 -0.11 -5.04
CA PHE A 70 -0.06 0.03 -4.63
C PHE A 70 -0.27 -0.23 -3.15
N ASN A 71 0.65 -0.91 -2.48
CA ASN A 71 0.63 -1.01 -1.02
C ASN A 71 0.94 0.32 -0.30
N LEU A 72 1.38 1.34 -1.05
CA LEU A 72 1.69 2.68 -0.55
C LEU A 72 2.80 2.75 0.50
N TRP A 73 3.74 1.79 0.58
CA TRP A 73 4.82 1.85 1.57
C TRP A 73 5.68 3.12 1.44
N HIS A 74 5.81 3.68 0.24
CA HIS A 74 6.46 4.97 0.02
C HIS A 74 5.81 6.10 0.82
N TYR A 75 4.49 6.07 0.92
CA TYR A 75 3.69 7.17 1.46
C TYR A 75 3.14 6.89 2.86
N GLY A 76 3.10 5.63 3.26
CA GLY A 76 2.66 5.20 4.58
C GLY A 76 3.81 5.04 5.57
N ASP A 77 4.88 4.37 5.15
CA ASP A 77 6.03 4.07 6.00
C ASP A 77 7.19 5.03 5.78
N LEU A 78 7.70 5.16 4.52
CA LEU A 78 8.85 6.03 4.23
C LEU A 78 8.57 7.51 4.54
N ALA A 79 7.35 7.96 4.35
CA ALA A 79 6.92 9.32 4.70
C ALA A 79 6.75 9.55 6.22
N SER A 80 7.14 8.58 7.05
CA SER A 80 6.95 8.59 8.51
C SER A 80 8.25 8.49 9.30
N ASP A 81 8.12 8.37 10.63
CA ASP A 81 9.20 8.14 11.57
C ASP A 81 9.62 6.66 11.70
N ASP A 82 8.97 5.76 10.98
CA ASP A 82 9.21 4.31 11.08
C ASP A 82 10.23 3.79 10.05
N CYS A 83 10.47 4.50 8.95
CA CYS A 83 11.19 3.95 7.82
C CYS A 83 12.18 4.92 7.18
N LEU A 84 13.29 4.37 6.69
CA LEU A 84 14.27 5.01 5.82
C LEU A 84 14.18 4.39 4.42
N LYS A 85 14.53 5.15 3.39
CA LYS A 85 14.46 4.72 1.99
C LYS A 85 15.29 3.48 1.72
N GLY A 86 16.57 3.50 2.09
CA GLY A 86 17.52 2.44 1.74
C GLY A 86 18.12 2.60 0.34
N GLY A 87 18.60 1.49 -0.22
CA GLY A 87 19.24 1.45 -1.54
C GLY A 87 20.69 1.93 -1.56
N SER A 88 21.17 2.40 -2.73
CA SER A 88 22.59 2.73 -2.95
C SER A 88 22.96 4.20 -2.69
N GLY A 89 22.11 4.96 -2.05
CA GLY A 89 22.34 6.37 -1.74
C GLY A 89 21.08 7.22 -1.96
N LEU A 90 21.18 8.53 -1.74
CA LEU A 90 20.03 9.45 -1.73
C LEU A 90 19.33 9.57 -3.08
N THR A 91 20.06 9.48 -4.19
CA THR A 91 19.53 9.69 -5.54
C THR A 91 18.92 8.44 -6.19
N ASP A 92 19.07 7.31 -5.53
CA ASP A 92 18.51 6.05 -6.03
C ASP A 92 16.98 6.07 -5.94
N THR A 93 16.28 5.71 -7.02
CA THR A 93 14.81 5.58 -7.14
C THR A 93 13.96 6.84 -6.98
N GLU A 94 14.53 8.02 -6.83
CA GLU A 94 13.80 9.31 -6.67
C GLU A 94 12.85 9.39 -5.45
N LEU A 95 12.96 8.47 -4.49
CA LEU A 95 12.10 8.46 -3.30
C LEU A 95 12.58 9.36 -2.16
N HIS A 96 13.80 9.89 -2.24
CA HIS A 96 14.35 10.78 -1.21
C HIS A 96 13.46 12.01 -0.89
N PRO A 97 12.80 12.67 -1.86
CA PRO A 97 11.87 13.76 -1.54
C PRO A 97 10.69 13.36 -0.64
N VAL A 98 10.23 12.11 -0.72
CA VAL A 98 9.19 11.58 0.18
C VAL A 98 9.71 11.47 1.61
N GLU A 99 10.94 10.99 1.76
CA GLU A 99 11.59 10.77 3.04
C GLU A 99 11.86 12.09 3.81
N VAL A 100 12.28 13.15 3.10
CA VAL A 100 12.67 14.43 3.72
C VAL A 100 11.60 15.51 3.69
N TRP A 101 10.55 15.37 2.89
CA TRP A 101 9.43 16.29 2.72
C TRP A 101 9.79 17.69 2.18
N SER A 102 10.91 18.25 2.61
CA SER A 102 11.35 19.62 2.27
C SER A 102 11.58 19.85 0.78
N SER A 103 11.94 18.81 0.04
CA SER A 103 12.23 18.86 -1.40
C SER A 103 11.07 18.39 -2.30
N LEU A 104 9.88 18.14 -1.74
CA LEU A 104 8.69 17.78 -2.51
C LEU A 104 8.22 18.92 -3.42
N THR A 105 8.03 18.60 -4.71
CA THR A 105 7.49 19.48 -5.73
C THR A 105 6.48 18.71 -6.61
N SER A 106 5.75 19.39 -7.49
CA SER A 106 4.83 18.74 -8.42
C SER A 106 5.51 17.83 -9.46
N SER A 107 6.82 17.99 -9.66
CA SER A 107 7.61 17.17 -10.58
C SER A 107 8.56 16.19 -9.86
N SER A 108 8.56 16.15 -8.53
CA SER A 108 9.44 15.29 -7.75
C SER A 108 8.76 14.83 -6.46
N PRO A 109 8.65 13.52 -6.22
CA PRO A 109 9.16 12.43 -7.06
C PRO A 109 8.27 12.17 -8.30
N ALA A 110 8.88 11.77 -9.40
CA ALA A 110 8.18 11.42 -10.64
C ALA A 110 7.25 10.19 -10.46
N ASN A 111 7.53 9.36 -9.47
CA ASN A 111 6.74 8.18 -9.10
C ASN A 111 5.26 8.51 -8.79
N LEU A 112 4.97 9.72 -8.31
CA LEU A 112 3.59 10.17 -8.06
C LEU A 112 2.76 10.24 -9.33
N ASP A 113 3.35 10.64 -10.46
CA ASP A 113 2.66 10.75 -11.73
C ASP A 113 2.24 9.36 -12.26
N GLU A 114 3.15 8.40 -12.21
CA GLU A 114 2.85 7.03 -12.62
C GLU A 114 1.81 6.38 -11.70
N LEU A 115 1.89 6.60 -10.39
CA LEU A 115 0.90 6.09 -9.43
C LEU A 115 -0.49 6.67 -9.71
N TRP A 116 -0.60 7.98 -9.94
CA TRP A 116 -1.85 8.63 -10.33
C TRP A 116 -2.44 7.98 -11.58
N TYR A 117 -1.64 7.87 -12.64
CA TYR A 117 -2.05 7.28 -13.90
C TYR A 117 -2.55 5.83 -13.72
N ARG A 118 -1.77 4.99 -13.03
CA ARG A 118 -2.12 3.58 -12.82
C ARG A 118 -3.39 3.38 -12.00
N LEU A 119 -3.61 4.19 -10.99
CA LEU A 119 -4.85 4.15 -10.21
C LEU A 119 -6.07 4.54 -11.06
N TYR A 120 -5.93 5.51 -11.98
CA TYR A 120 -7.01 5.83 -12.93
C TYR A 120 -7.20 4.75 -14.01
N VAL A 121 -6.16 4.04 -14.44
CA VAL A 121 -6.31 2.85 -15.28
C VAL A 121 -7.15 1.80 -14.57
N ALA A 122 -6.87 1.54 -13.30
CA ALA A 122 -7.64 0.59 -12.49
C ALA A 122 -9.11 1.03 -12.33
N ILE A 123 -9.37 2.31 -12.06
CA ILE A 123 -10.72 2.88 -11.99
C ILE A 123 -11.44 2.73 -13.33
N SER A 124 -10.77 3.03 -14.44
CA SER A 124 -11.34 2.86 -15.79
C SER A 124 -11.77 1.42 -16.06
N ARG A 125 -10.97 0.42 -15.65
CA ARG A 125 -11.38 -1.00 -15.76
C ARG A 125 -12.59 -1.32 -14.89
N CYS A 126 -12.69 -0.75 -13.69
CA CYS A 126 -13.89 -0.89 -12.87
C CYS A 126 -15.13 -0.29 -13.57
N ASN A 127 -15.03 0.94 -14.11
CA ASN A 127 -16.14 1.57 -14.80
C ASN A 127 -16.60 0.78 -16.02
N ARG A 128 -15.66 0.26 -16.81
CA ARG A 128 -15.96 -0.60 -17.98
C ARG A 128 -16.65 -1.91 -17.55
N ALA A 129 -16.23 -2.50 -16.43
CA ALA A 129 -16.88 -3.68 -15.88
C ALA A 129 -18.31 -3.37 -15.41
N LEU A 130 -18.55 -2.19 -14.80
CA LEU A 130 -19.90 -1.75 -14.41
C LEU A 130 -20.81 -1.55 -15.61
N ILE A 131 -20.30 -0.95 -16.70
CA ILE A 131 -21.05 -0.78 -17.95
C ILE A 131 -21.43 -2.16 -18.54
N SER A 132 -20.48 -3.09 -18.62
CA SER A 132 -20.74 -4.46 -19.10
C SER A 132 -21.76 -5.21 -18.24
N LEU A 133 -21.71 -5.04 -16.91
CA LEU A 133 -22.69 -5.62 -15.99
C LEU A 133 -24.08 -5.01 -16.16
N GLU A 134 -24.18 -3.70 -16.38
CA GLU A 134 -25.44 -3.01 -16.63
C GLU A 134 -26.09 -3.49 -17.94
N GLU A 135 -25.33 -3.65 -19.01
CA GLU A 135 -25.82 -3.99 -20.34
C GLU A 135 -26.08 -5.49 -20.52
N HIS A 136 -25.24 -6.35 -19.94
CA HIS A 136 -25.25 -7.79 -20.20
C HIS A 136 -25.35 -8.67 -18.95
N GLY A 137 -25.15 -8.09 -17.75
CA GLY A 137 -25.02 -8.86 -16.50
C GLY A 137 -26.21 -9.76 -16.21
N GLU A 138 -27.44 -9.23 -16.26
CA GLU A 138 -28.63 -10.03 -15.96
C GLU A 138 -28.82 -11.17 -16.98
N THR A 139 -28.59 -10.91 -18.25
CA THR A 139 -28.76 -11.89 -19.32
C THR A 139 -27.73 -13.02 -19.25
N VAL A 140 -26.48 -12.68 -18.90
CA VAL A 140 -25.36 -13.64 -18.92
C VAL A 140 -25.20 -14.37 -17.60
N LEU A 141 -25.37 -13.66 -16.47
CA LEU A 141 -25.09 -14.19 -15.12
C LEU A 141 -26.35 -14.49 -14.31
N GLY A 142 -27.49 -13.90 -14.67
CA GLY A 142 -28.69 -13.82 -13.84
C GLY A 142 -28.60 -12.68 -12.82
N SER A 143 -29.76 -12.19 -12.36
CA SER A 143 -29.89 -10.97 -11.55
C SER A 143 -29.05 -11.00 -10.26
N ASP A 144 -29.07 -12.12 -9.52
CA ASP A 144 -28.41 -12.22 -8.22
C ASP A 144 -26.88 -12.15 -8.35
N LEU A 145 -26.31 -12.90 -9.31
CA LEU A 145 -24.86 -12.92 -9.52
C LEU A 145 -24.39 -11.61 -10.15
N ALA A 146 -25.15 -11.04 -11.07
CA ALA A 146 -24.82 -9.73 -11.66
C ALA A 146 -24.74 -8.64 -10.58
N ARG A 147 -25.71 -8.60 -9.65
CA ARG A 147 -25.72 -7.67 -8.52
C ARG A 147 -24.55 -7.89 -7.56
N GLN A 148 -24.20 -9.16 -7.29
CA GLN A 148 -23.00 -9.48 -6.50
C GLN A 148 -21.72 -8.99 -7.19
N ARG A 149 -21.59 -9.21 -8.51
CA ARG A 149 -20.45 -8.73 -9.30
C ARG A 149 -20.36 -7.19 -9.33
N GLU A 150 -21.49 -6.50 -9.42
CA GLU A 150 -21.55 -5.05 -9.27
C GLU A 150 -20.98 -4.62 -7.91
N GLY A 151 -21.37 -5.29 -6.82
CA GLY A 151 -20.82 -5.02 -5.48
C GLY A 151 -19.30 -5.22 -5.40
N GLU A 152 -18.78 -6.25 -6.05
CA GLU A 152 -17.34 -6.49 -6.12
C GLU A 152 -16.60 -5.36 -6.88
N VAL A 153 -17.13 -4.95 -8.02
CA VAL A 153 -16.50 -3.88 -8.85
C VAL A 153 -16.59 -2.52 -8.16
N ARG A 154 -17.71 -2.19 -7.52
CA ARG A 154 -17.83 -0.96 -6.71
C ARG A 154 -16.84 -0.96 -5.55
N PHE A 155 -16.66 -2.09 -4.87
CA PHE A 155 -15.62 -2.24 -3.85
C PHE A 155 -14.22 -1.94 -4.41
N LEU A 156 -13.86 -2.50 -5.56
CA LEU A 156 -12.56 -2.27 -6.20
C LEU A 156 -12.39 -0.80 -6.60
N ARG A 157 -13.41 -0.19 -7.20
CA ARG A 157 -13.40 1.22 -7.56
C ARG A 157 -13.16 2.12 -6.36
N ALA A 158 -13.90 1.88 -5.28
CA ALA A 158 -13.73 2.61 -4.03
C ALA A 158 -12.34 2.38 -3.41
N HIS A 159 -11.77 1.16 -3.51
CA HIS A 159 -10.41 0.86 -3.08
C HIS A 159 -9.37 1.72 -3.81
N PHE A 160 -9.46 1.84 -5.14
CA PHE A 160 -8.52 2.65 -5.91
C PHE A 160 -8.74 4.14 -5.68
N TYR A 161 -10.00 4.61 -5.58
CA TYR A 161 -10.30 5.98 -5.21
C TYR A 161 -9.84 6.33 -3.80
N TRP A 162 -9.94 5.42 -2.84
CA TRP A 162 -9.41 5.61 -1.50
C TRP A 162 -7.89 5.92 -1.52
N LYS A 163 -7.12 5.20 -2.33
CA LYS A 163 -5.68 5.45 -2.49
C LYS A 163 -5.41 6.85 -3.08
N LEU A 164 -6.11 7.22 -4.15
CA LEU A 164 -6.00 8.57 -4.73
C LEU A 164 -6.41 9.66 -3.73
N PHE A 165 -7.57 9.51 -3.11
CA PHE A 165 -8.13 10.47 -2.15
C PHE A 165 -7.20 10.69 -0.96
N THR A 166 -6.65 9.61 -0.42
CA THR A 166 -5.72 9.65 0.70
C THR A 166 -4.42 10.39 0.34
N LEU A 167 -3.97 10.31 -0.92
CA LEU A 167 -2.74 10.96 -1.35
C LEU A 167 -2.97 12.41 -1.81
N PHE A 168 -3.99 12.68 -2.62
CA PHE A 168 -4.05 13.89 -3.43
C PHE A 168 -5.15 14.88 -3.06
N ASN A 169 -5.98 14.65 -2.05
CA ASN A 169 -7.07 15.53 -1.62
C ASN A 169 -8.09 15.88 -2.72
N GLN A 170 -7.68 16.59 -3.76
CA GLN A 170 -8.51 16.96 -4.91
C GLN A 170 -8.22 16.06 -6.09
N ILE A 171 -9.22 15.28 -6.49
CA ILE A 171 -9.11 14.28 -7.57
C ILE A 171 -10.37 14.35 -8.44
N PRO A 172 -10.26 14.19 -9.77
CA PRO A 172 -11.43 14.07 -10.63
C PRO A 172 -12.20 12.78 -10.32
N TRP A 173 -13.52 12.88 -10.19
CA TRP A 173 -14.38 11.71 -10.05
C TRP A 173 -14.86 11.27 -11.44
N ILE A 174 -14.40 10.12 -11.88
CA ILE A 174 -14.74 9.50 -13.16
C ILE A 174 -15.43 8.19 -12.87
N ASP A 175 -16.72 8.12 -13.07
CA ASP A 175 -17.54 6.92 -12.92
C ASP A 175 -17.99 6.37 -14.28
N GLU A 176 -18.82 5.34 -14.28
CA GLU A 176 -19.37 4.71 -15.48
C GLU A 176 -20.20 5.69 -16.32
N THR A 177 -20.87 6.67 -15.72
CA THR A 177 -21.64 7.68 -16.42
C THR A 177 -20.72 8.61 -17.21
N VAL A 178 -19.67 9.13 -16.56
CA VAL A 178 -18.63 9.95 -17.23
C VAL A 178 -17.96 9.18 -18.35
N THR A 179 -17.66 7.91 -18.12
CA THR A 179 -17.01 7.04 -19.12
C THR A 179 -17.86 6.88 -20.38
N LYS A 180 -19.20 6.88 -20.26
CA LYS A 180 -20.13 6.78 -21.39
C LYS A 180 -20.35 8.10 -22.14
N GLU A 181 -20.42 9.19 -21.43
CA GLU A 181 -21.02 10.44 -21.92
C GLU A 181 -20.04 11.58 -22.14
N VAL A 182 -18.92 11.60 -21.38
CA VAL A 182 -18.02 12.75 -21.30
C VAL A 182 -16.59 12.33 -21.61
N THR A 183 -15.86 13.17 -22.33
CA THR A 183 -14.41 12.98 -22.45
C THR A 183 -13.74 13.30 -21.10
N HIS A 184 -12.78 12.49 -20.70
CA HIS A 184 -12.07 12.66 -19.43
C HIS A 184 -11.40 14.02 -19.28
N GLU A 185 -11.07 14.65 -20.39
CA GLU A 185 -10.45 15.98 -20.48
C GLU A 185 -11.38 17.12 -20.03
N GLN A 186 -12.64 16.84 -19.74
CA GLN A 186 -13.62 17.84 -19.27
C GLN A 186 -13.90 17.74 -17.76
N VAL A 187 -13.44 16.68 -17.10
CA VAL A 187 -13.69 16.46 -15.67
C VAL A 187 -12.65 17.20 -14.83
N ARG A 188 -13.12 18.08 -13.96
CA ARG A 188 -12.27 18.87 -13.06
C ARG A 188 -11.93 18.07 -11.80
N ASN A 189 -10.74 18.31 -11.22
CA ASN A 189 -10.39 17.71 -9.94
C ASN A 189 -10.94 18.47 -8.73
N ASP A 190 -11.52 19.66 -8.93
CA ASP A 190 -12.17 20.48 -7.92
C ASP A 190 -13.69 20.59 -8.13
N GLU A 191 -14.29 19.68 -8.89
CA GLU A 191 -15.74 19.63 -9.13
C GLU A 191 -16.51 19.31 -7.84
N PHE A 192 -15.95 18.42 -7.02
CA PHE A 192 -16.51 18.00 -5.75
C PHE A 192 -15.66 18.50 -4.59
N THR A 193 -16.29 18.85 -3.51
CA THR A 193 -15.61 19.11 -2.23
C THR A 193 -14.99 17.82 -1.69
N HIS A 194 -14.05 17.95 -0.75
CA HIS A 194 -13.45 16.83 -0.06
C HIS A 194 -14.52 15.89 0.57
N ASP A 195 -15.51 16.44 1.24
CA ASP A 195 -16.60 15.67 1.87
C ASP A 195 -17.49 14.96 0.84
N GLU A 196 -17.77 15.59 -0.30
CA GLU A 196 -18.55 14.95 -1.38
C GLU A 196 -17.78 13.79 -2.02
N LEU A 197 -16.49 13.94 -2.28
CA LEU A 197 -15.63 12.84 -2.75
C LEU A 197 -15.58 11.71 -1.73
N PHE A 198 -15.45 12.05 -0.45
CA PHE A 198 -15.45 11.10 0.64
C PHE A 198 -16.76 10.29 0.67
N GLN A 199 -17.90 10.98 0.52
CA GLN A 199 -19.20 10.34 0.52
C GLN A 199 -19.39 9.41 -0.70
N LYS A 200 -18.91 9.79 -1.89
CA LYS A 200 -18.96 8.91 -3.08
C LYS A 200 -18.17 7.60 -2.86
N ILE A 201 -17.00 7.67 -2.23
CA ILE A 201 -16.20 6.48 -1.87
C ILE A 201 -16.96 5.61 -0.84
N ILE A 202 -17.55 6.24 0.18
CA ILE A 202 -18.37 5.54 1.18
C ILE A 202 -19.59 4.87 0.52
N ASP A 203 -20.25 5.51 -0.43
CA ASP A 203 -21.45 4.97 -1.09
C ASP A 203 -21.13 3.71 -1.89
N ASP A 204 -20.00 3.65 -2.58
CA ASP A 204 -19.55 2.43 -3.28
C ASP A 204 -19.23 1.31 -2.28
N PHE A 205 -18.55 1.59 -1.16
CA PHE A 205 -18.33 0.58 -0.11
C PHE A 205 -19.63 0.14 0.58
N LYS A 206 -20.59 1.04 0.78
CA LYS A 206 -21.91 0.69 1.33
C LYS A 206 -22.69 -0.21 0.40
N PHE A 207 -22.72 0.09 -0.89
CA PHE A 207 -23.33 -0.81 -1.87
C PHE A 207 -22.70 -2.21 -1.79
N ALA A 208 -21.36 -2.29 -1.78
CA ALA A 208 -20.66 -3.57 -1.64
C ALA A 208 -21.03 -4.30 -0.32
N TYR A 209 -21.06 -3.57 0.81
CA TYR A 209 -21.47 -4.13 2.10
C TYR A 209 -22.90 -4.70 2.08
N ASP A 210 -23.82 -4.05 1.37
CA ASP A 210 -25.21 -4.44 1.34
C ASP A 210 -25.47 -5.70 0.47
N VAL A 211 -24.66 -5.91 -0.58
CA VAL A 211 -24.91 -6.96 -1.57
C VAL A 211 -23.93 -8.14 -1.51
N LEU A 212 -22.73 -7.93 -0.96
CA LEU A 212 -21.74 -9.00 -0.93
C LEU A 212 -22.01 -10.04 0.18
N PRO A 213 -21.71 -11.32 -0.07
CA PRO A 213 -21.77 -12.34 0.98
C PRO A 213 -20.64 -12.13 2.00
N ALA A 214 -20.85 -12.60 3.23
CA ALA A 214 -19.83 -12.52 4.28
C ALA A 214 -18.57 -13.34 3.96
N LYS A 215 -18.70 -14.37 3.12
CA LYS A 215 -17.61 -15.19 2.62
C LYS A 215 -17.80 -15.46 1.13
N GLN A 216 -16.73 -15.36 0.37
CA GLN A 216 -16.68 -15.71 -1.06
C GLN A 216 -16.17 -17.14 -1.25
N ASP A 217 -16.58 -17.77 -2.35
CA ASP A 217 -16.10 -19.11 -2.73
C ASP A 217 -14.63 -19.08 -3.17
N LYS A 218 -14.20 -17.98 -3.78
CA LYS A 218 -12.82 -17.77 -4.23
C LYS A 218 -12.09 -16.82 -3.30
N VAL A 219 -10.95 -17.25 -2.81
CA VAL A 219 -10.02 -16.43 -2.05
C VAL A 219 -9.59 -15.19 -2.87
N GLY A 220 -9.41 -14.06 -2.22
CA GLY A 220 -9.04 -12.81 -2.85
C GLY A 220 -10.20 -12.01 -3.45
N ARG A 221 -11.43 -12.56 -3.52
CA ARG A 221 -12.59 -11.75 -3.88
C ARG A 221 -13.10 -10.94 -2.70
N ALA A 222 -13.52 -9.69 -2.98
CA ALA A 222 -14.12 -8.81 -2.01
C ALA A 222 -15.37 -9.42 -1.38
N ASN A 223 -15.51 -9.27 -0.08
CA ASN A 223 -16.64 -9.79 0.69
C ASN A 223 -17.22 -8.70 1.60
N LYS A 224 -18.36 -8.97 2.21
CA LYS A 224 -19.06 -8.05 3.10
C LYS A 224 -18.17 -7.55 4.24
N ILE A 225 -17.34 -8.42 4.80
CA ILE A 225 -16.49 -8.07 5.95
C ILE A 225 -15.34 -7.13 5.52
N ALA A 226 -14.79 -7.32 4.32
CA ALA A 226 -13.84 -6.39 3.72
C ALA A 226 -14.46 -4.99 3.48
N ALA A 227 -15.71 -4.94 2.99
CA ALA A 227 -16.44 -3.69 2.83
C ALA A 227 -16.72 -3.01 4.18
N ALA A 228 -17.10 -3.78 5.22
CA ALA A 228 -17.26 -3.26 6.58
C ALA A 228 -15.95 -2.69 7.14
N SER A 229 -14.81 -3.34 6.87
CA SER A 229 -13.49 -2.86 7.28
C SER A 229 -13.14 -1.52 6.64
N TYR A 230 -13.43 -1.35 5.34
CA TYR A 230 -13.25 -0.06 4.66
C TYR A 230 -14.20 1.02 5.19
N LEU A 231 -15.48 0.69 5.42
CA LEU A 231 -16.41 1.64 6.02
C LEU A 231 -15.95 2.10 7.39
N ALA A 232 -15.47 1.18 8.23
CA ALA A 232 -14.87 1.54 9.52
C ALA A 232 -13.67 2.49 9.36
N LYS A 233 -12.76 2.22 8.41
CA LYS A 233 -11.60 3.07 8.12
C LYS A 233 -12.00 4.45 7.59
N CYS A 234 -12.95 4.51 6.69
CA CYS A 234 -13.49 5.75 6.16
C CYS A 234 -14.12 6.62 7.27
N TYR A 235 -15.05 6.05 8.02
CA TYR A 235 -15.69 6.80 9.11
C TYR A 235 -14.71 7.20 10.21
N LEU A 236 -13.72 6.36 10.55
CA LEU A 236 -12.69 6.71 11.51
C LEU A 236 -11.84 7.90 11.03
N THR A 237 -11.44 7.89 9.76
CA THR A 237 -10.69 8.99 9.16
C THR A 237 -11.51 10.28 9.17
N ARG A 238 -12.75 10.24 8.72
CA ARG A 238 -13.64 11.41 8.70
C ARG A 238 -13.97 11.94 10.10
N ALA A 239 -14.05 11.06 11.10
CA ALA A 239 -14.31 11.45 12.48
C ALA A 239 -13.27 12.43 13.05
N TYR A 240 -12.03 12.36 12.58
CA TYR A 240 -10.93 13.22 13.03
C TYR A 240 -10.76 14.49 12.17
N GLY A 241 -11.46 14.61 11.04
CA GLY A 241 -11.24 15.71 10.10
C GLY A 241 -9.90 15.56 9.39
N ASP A 242 -9.80 14.65 8.44
CA ASP A 242 -8.54 14.27 7.75
C ASP A 242 -7.79 15.45 7.11
N GLY A 243 -6.50 15.28 6.94
CA GLY A 243 -5.61 16.17 6.21
C GLY A 243 -5.47 17.55 6.85
N TYR A 244 -5.78 18.61 6.10
CA TYR A 244 -5.61 20.00 6.55
C TYR A 244 -6.47 20.39 7.76
N GLU A 245 -7.55 19.69 7.99
CA GLU A 245 -8.47 19.94 9.07
C GLU A 245 -8.18 19.17 10.34
N ALA A 246 -7.33 18.15 10.24
CA ALA A 246 -6.93 17.37 11.40
C ALA A 246 -6.12 18.24 12.37
N THR A 247 -6.49 18.20 13.64
CA THR A 247 -5.83 18.95 14.70
C THR A 247 -5.53 18.04 15.89
N THR A 248 -4.60 18.45 16.74
CA THR A 248 -4.28 17.72 17.97
C THR A 248 -5.40 17.77 19.02
N GLY A 249 -6.40 18.67 18.83
CA GLY A 249 -7.54 18.80 19.75
C GLY A 249 -8.61 17.75 19.45
N TYR A 250 -9.17 17.15 20.51
CA TYR A 250 -10.20 16.10 20.39
C TYR A 250 -11.64 16.62 20.46
N ALA A 251 -11.84 17.92 20.69
CA ALA A 251 -13.17 18.50 20.82
C ALA A 251 -13.99 18.45 19.53
N HIS A 252 -13.33 18.33 18.39
CA HIS A 252 -13.95 18.30 17.06
C HIS A 252 -14.27 16.89 16.56
N ILE A 253 -13.90 15.82 17.29
CA ILE A 253 -14.14 14.44 16.85
C ILE A 253 -15.65 14.22 16.64
N ASN A 254 -16.01 13.81 15.42
CA ASN A 254 -17.39 13.54 15.05
C ASN A 254 -17.90 12.24 15.69
N LYS A 255 -18.76 12.37 16.70
CA LYS A 255 -19.31 11.23 17.43
C LYS A 255 -20.27 10.36 16.61
N ALA A 256 -20.94 10.93 15.59
CA ALA A 256 -21.78 10.15 14.71
C ALA A 256 -20.93 9.19 13.85
N ASP A 257 -19.81 9.65 13.33
CA ASP A 257 -18.87 8.81 12.60
C ASP A 257 -18.23 7.74 13.52
N ILE A 258 -17.87 8.09 14.75
CA ILE A 258 -17.38 7.10 15.74
C ILE A 258 -18.44 6.00 15.99
N SER A 259 -19.72 6.33 16.01
CA SER A 259 -20.80 5.33 16.14
C SER A 259 -20.86 4.38 14.93
N GLU A 260 -20.65 4.90 13.71
CA GLU A 260 -20.56 4.06 12.51
C GLU A 260 -19.31 3.16 12.54
N VAL A 261 -18.16 3.66 13.02
CA VAL A 261 -16.97 2.83 13.24
C VAL A 261 -17.28 1.67 14.18
N LEU A 262 -17.93 1.93 15.33
CA LEU A 262 -18.30 0.87 16.28
C LEU A 262 -19.25 -0.16 15.65
N LYS A 263 -20.21 0.28 14.85
CA LYS A 263 -21.14 -0.59 14.12
C LYS A 263 -20.41 -1.53 13.16
N TYR A 264 -19.61 -1.00 12.23
CA TYR A 264 -18.94 -1.82 11.22
C TYR A 264 -17.83 -2.69 11.80
N THR A 265 -17.09 -2.21 12.80
CA THR A 265 -16.10 -3.04 13.49
C THR A 265 -16.74 -4.14 14.35
N GLN A 266 -17.98 -3.98 14.82
CA GLN A 266 -18.73 -5.05 15.47
C GLN A 266 -19.10 -6.17 14.48
N GLU A 267 -19.46 -5.84 13.24
CA GLU A 267 -19.68 -6.86 12.18
C GLU A 267 -18.40 -7.68 11.95
N VAL A 268 -17.24 -7.01 11.91
CA VAL A 268 -15.95 -7.70 11.76
C VAL A 268 -15.65 -8.57 12.98
N ALA A 269 -15.85 -8.07 14.20
CA ALA A 269 -15.63 -8.82 15.44
C ALA A 269 -16.51 -10.09 15.56
N ASN A 270 -17.70 -10.07 14.95
CA ASN A 270 -18.65 -11.18 14.96
C ASN A 270 -18.50 -12.13 13.74
N SER A 271 -17.54 -11.86 12.86
CA SER A 271 -17.35 -12.62 11.64
C SER A 271 -16.53 -13.90 11.85
N GLN A 272 -16.22 -14.58 10.75
CA GLN A 272 -15.35 -15.77 10.74
C GLN A 272 -13.86 -15.44 10.93
N TYR A 273 -13.47 -14.19 10.93
CA TYR A 273 -12.08 -13.75 11.13
C TYR A 273 -11.75 -13.62 12.61
N GLY A 274 -10.46 -13.69 12.95
CA GLY A 274 -9.99 -13.63 14.32
C GLY A 274 -8.50 -13.36 14.39
N PHE A 275 -7.94 -13.28 15.59
CA PHE A 275 -6.50 -13.14 15.78
C PHE A 275 -5.77 -14.43 15.42
N GLU A 276 -4.69 -14.32 14.64
CA GLU A 276 -3.73 -15.40 14.50
C GLU A 276 -3.06 -15.68 15.85
N ALA A 277 -2.80 -16.94 16.14
CA ALA A 277 -2.29 -17.34 17.44
C ALA A 277 -0.84 -16.86 17.69
N ASP A 278 -0.03 -16.81 16.65
CA ASP A 278 1.35 -16.33 16.69
C ASP A 278 1.55 -15.16 15.72
N PHE A 279 2.16 -14.08 16.20
CA PHE A 279 2.40 -12.89 15.38
C PHE A 279 3.30 -13.17 14.18
N GLY A 280 4.31 -14.04 14.33
CA GLY A 280 5.22 -14.39 13.25
C GLY A 280 4.55 -15.16 12.12
N ASP A 281 3.50 -15.93 12.42
CA ASP A 281 2.75 -16.70 11.43
C ASP A 281 2.04 -15.82 10.39
N LEU A 282 1.67 -14.59 10.75
CA LEU A 282 1.04 -13.63 9.86
C LEU A 282 1.86 -13.34 8.58
N PHE A 283 3.17 -13.37 8.71
CA PHE A 283 4.09 -12.93 7.65
C PHE A 283 4.87 -14.10 7.04
N LEU A 284 4.32 -15.31 7.13
CA LEU A 284 4.83 -16.50 6.46
C LEU A 284 3.98 -16.82 5.24
N GLN A 285 4.62 -17.05 4.09
CA GLN A 285 3.94 -17.33 2.83
C GLN A 285 3.04 -18.57 2.90
N GLU A 286 3.43 -19.59 3.65
CA GLU A 286 2.63 -20.80 3.85
C GLU A 286 1.33 -20.59 4.65
N ASN A 287 1.25 -19.50 5.39
CA ASN A 287 0.07 -19.12 6.17
C ASN A 287 -0.80 -18.07 5.47
N ALA A 288 -0.55 -17.82 4.18
CA ALA A 288 -1.35 -16.90 3.39
C ALA A 288 -2.86 -17.23 3.51
N ASN A 289 -3.68 -16.19 3.61
CA ASN A 289 -5.12 -16.32 3.79
C ASN A 289 -5.55 -17.02 5.10
N GLY A 290 -4.75 -16.93 6.16
CA GLY A 290 -5.07 -17.39 7.50
C GLY A 290 -6.28 -16.66 8.11
N ILE A 291 -6.63 -17.00 9.35
CA ILE A 291 -7.83 -16.52 10.04
C ILE A 291 -7.87 -14.98 10.19
N GLU A 292 -6.73 -14.33 10.17
CA GLU A 292 -6.62 -12.86 10.30
C GLU A 292 -6.76 -12.13 8.96
N SER A 293 -6.64 -12.82 7.81
CA SER A 293 -6.66 -12.22 6.48
C SER A 293 -8.09 -11.90 6.03
N ILE A 294 -8.55 -10.67 6.24
CA ILE A 294 -9.89 -10.22 5.82
C ILE A 294 -9.92 -9.97 4.31
N PHE A 295 -8.95 -9.22 3.80
CA PHE A 295 -8.77 -8.96 2.38
C PHE A 295 -7.29 -8.74 2.09
N ALA A 296 -6.78 -9.49 1.11
CA ALA A 296 -5.38 -9.41 0.69
C ALA A 296 -5.28 -9.50 -0.83
N VAL A 297 -4.32 -8.74 -1.40
CA VAL A 297 -3.91 -8.92 -2.78
C VAL A 297 -3.21 -10.27 -2.90
N GLN A 298 -3.68 -11.10 -3.82
CA GLN A 298 -3.19 -12.46 -4.00
C GLN A 298 -2.01 -12.46 -4.95
N HIS A 299 -0.87 -12.91 -4.47
CA HIS A 299 0.34 -13.11 -5.26
C HIS A 299 0.63 -14.61 -5.45
N SER A 300 1.38 -14.96 -6.48
CA SER A 300 1.65 -16.33 -6.89
C SER A 300 3.10 -16.48 -7.33
N ASP A 301 3.71 -17.61 -6.97
CA ASP A 301 5.03 -18.05 -7.42
C ASP A 301 4.96 -18.92 -8.68
N TYR A 302 3.75 -19.24 -9.12
CA TYR A 302 3.55 -20.07 -10.30
C TYR A 302 3.49 -19.21 -11.55
N GLU A 303 4.55 -19.30 -12.33
CA GLU A 303 4.61 -18.73 -13.66
C GLU A 303 5.06 -19.79 -14.66
N ALA A 304 4.14 -20.25 -15.48
CA ALA A 304 4.38 -21.31 -16.45
C ALA A 304 5.50 -20.97 -17.45
N ASP A 305 5.76 -19.68 -17.67
CA ASP A 305 6.63 -19.18 -18.74
C ASP A 305 7.81 -18.35 -18.22
N ASN A 306 8.07 -18.25 -16.93
CA ASN A 306 9.12 -17.38 -16.36
C ASN A 306 9.08 -15.95 -16.93
N THR A 307 7.89 -15.43 -17.18
CA THR A 307 7.76 -14.10 -17.77
C THR A 307 8.00 -13.03 -16.70
N GLN A 308 8.63 -11.96 -17.09
CA GLN A 308 8.98 -10.80 -16.25
C GLN A 308 7.76 -10.12 -15.59
N TYR A 309 6.54 -10.52 -15.93
CA TYR A 309 5.29 -9.90 -15.52
C TYR A 309 4.34 -10.87 -14.81
N GLY A 310 4.89 -11.86 -14.11
CA GLY A 310 4.10 -12.77 -13.30
C GLY A 310 3.38 -12.09 -12.14
N ARG A 311 2.58 -12.87 -11.40
CA ARG A 311 1.74 -12.37 -10.31
C ARG A 311 2.48 -12.28 -8.96
N ALA A 312 3.79 -12.10 -8.99
CA ALA A 312 4.55 -11.83 -7.79
C ALA A 312 4.25 -10.43 -7.23
N ASN A 313 4.63 -10.21 -5.98
CA ASN A 313 4.53 -8.89 -5.35
C ASN A 313 5.67 -7.98 -5.86
N TRP A 314 5.37 -7.18 -6.86
CA TRP A 314 6.34 -6.27 -7.46
C TRP A 314 6.53 -4.96 -6.69
N SER A 315 5.60 -4.60 -5.80
CA SER A 315 5.73 -3.43 -4.91
C SER A 315 6.95 -3.53 -4.01
N THR A 316 7.29 -4.74 -3.56
CA THR A 316 8.32 -5.02 -2.56
C THR A 316 9.61 -5.57 -3.15
N MET A 317 9.74 -5.60 -4.49
CA MET A 317 10.86 -6.25 -5.19
C MET A 317 12.26 -5.71 -4.86
N LEU A 318 12.37 -4.50 -4.32
CA LEU A 318 13.64 -3.91 -3.90
C LEU A 318 13.93 -4.07 -2.40
N ASN A 319 12.99 -4.60 -1.62
CA ASN A 319 13.02 -4.50 -0.16
C ASN A 319 13.83 -5.61 0.53
N GLY A 320 14.26 -6.63 -0.19
CA GLY A 320 15.14 -7.67 0.34
C GLY A 320 16.50 -7.10 0.78
N SER A 321 16.99 -7.53 1.95
CA SER A 321 18.28 -7.07 2.47
C SER A 321 19.45 -7.57 1.62
N TRP A 322 20.49 -6.74 1.50
CA TRP A 322 21.65 -6.99 0.67
C TRP A 322 22.35 -8.31 1.06
N GLY A 323 22.62 -9.14 0.05
CA GLY A 323 23.31 -10.42 0.26
C GLY A 323 22.53 -11.52 0.97
N MET A 324 21.36 -11.24 1.55
CA MET A 324 20.45 -12.26 2.09
C MET A 324 19.70 -13.01 1.00
N TRP A 325 19.49 -12.33 -0.12
CA TRP A 325 18.90 -12.84 -1.35
C TRP A 325 19.87 -12.62 -2.52
N SER A 326 19.63 -13.28 -3.66
CA SER A 326 20.52 -13.17 -4.82
C SER A 326 20.64 -11.74 -5.37
N CYS A 327 19.61 -10.91 -5.21
CA CYS A 327 19.53 -9.54 -5.73
C CYS A 327 18.94 -8.52 -4.73
N GLY A 328 18.98 -8.75 -3.42
CA GLY A 328 18.43 -7.80 -2.43
C GLY A 328 18.96 -6.37 -2.65
N TRP A 329 18.08 -5.40 -2.70
CA TRP A 329 18.41 -4.00 -2.97
C TRP A 329 18.39 -3.11 -1.73
N ASP A 330 17.95 -3.66 -0.59
CA ASP A 330 18.02 -3.07 0.75
C ASP A 330 17.20 -1.77 0.90
N PHE A 331 16.02 -1.73 0.29
CA PHE A 331 15.04 -0.67 0.49
C PHE A 331 14.12 -0.96 1.67
N HIS A 332 13.22 -0.02 1.99
CA HIS A 332 12.22 -0.11 3.05
C HIS A 332 12.84 -0.51 4.39
N LYS A 333 13.79 0.31 4.85
CA LYS A 333 14.57 0.01 6.06
C LYS A 333 13.92 0.60 7.31
N PRO A 334 13.75 -0.19 8.37
CA PRO A 334 13.33 0.35 9.66
C PRO A 334 14.26 1.46 10.17
N SER A 335 13.68 2.55 10.69
CA SER A 335 14.45 3.62 11.30
C SER A 335 14.95 3.24 12.69
N GLN A 336 15.93 3.99 13.23
CA GLN A 336 16.33 3.87 14.64
C GLN A 336 15.17 4.23 15.56
N ASN A 337 14.38 5.22 15.20
CA ASN A 337 13.21 5.66 15.94
C ASN A 337 12.18 4.54 16.10
N LEU A 338 11.92 3.77 15.03
CA LEU A 338 11.05 2.60 15.11
C LEU A 338 11.64 1.53 16.05
N VAL A 339 12.91 1.21 15.91
CA VAL A 339 13.56 0.22 16.79
C VAL A 339 13.45 0.66 18.24
N ASN A 340 13.74 1.92 18.54
CA ASN A 340 13.60 2.48 19.89
C ASN A 340 12.16 2.43 20.41
N ALA A 341 11.15 2.60 19.53
CA ALA A 341 9.74 2.52 19.95
C ALA A 341 9.34 1.15 20.55
N TYR A 342 10.08 0.09 20.26
CA TYR A 342 9.87 -1.22 20.86
C TYR A 342 10.50 -1.39 22.26
N LYS A 343 11.25 -0.40 22.77
CA LYS A 343 11.76 -0.44 24.16
C LYS A 343 10.62 -0.48 25.16
N VAL A 344 10.80 -1.26 26.20
CA VAL A 344 9.83 -1.38 27.28
C VAL A 344 10.48 -1.16 28.65
N ASP A 345 9.68 -0.70 29.60
CA ASP A 345 10.07 -0.55 31.00
C ASP A 345 10.17 -1.91 31.72
N ALA A 346 10.49 -1.88 33.01
CA ALA A 346 10.59 -3.08 33.84
C ALA A 346 9.26 -3.88 33.93
N ASN A 347 8.12 -3.22 33.68
CA ASN A 347 6.80 -3.85 33.67
C ASN A 347 6.41 -4.36 32.29
N GLY A 348 7.25 -4.18 31.27
CA GLY A 348 6.97 -4.53 29.89
C GLY A 348 5.99 -3.57 29.20
N LEU A 349 5.84 -2.34 29.71
CA LEU A 349 5.03 -1.29 29.09
C LEU A 349 5.91 -0.36 28.23
N PRO A 350 5.36 0.24 27.16
CA PRO A 350 6.12 1.15 26.29
C PRO A 350 6.70 2.35 27.05
N MET A 351 7.89 2.79 26.64
CA MET A 351 8.59 3.94 27.19
C MET A 351 8.23 5.22 26.42
N PHE A 352 6.96 5.62 26.46
CA PHE A 352 6.37 6.67 25.62
C PHE A 352 7.20 7.95 25.47
N ASP A 353 7.74 8.46 26.59
CA ASP A 353 8.39 9.76 26.64
C ASP A 353 9.93 9.67 26.62
N THR A 354 10.50 8.49 26.80
CA THR A 354 11.95 8.25 26.94
C THR A 354 12.49 7.17 25.99
N PHE A 355 11.65 6.68 25.07
CA PHE A 355 12.03 5.60 24.17
C PHE A 355 13.23 5.96 23.28
N ASP A 356 13.39 7.23 22.92
CA ASP A 356 14.37 7.76 21.97
C ASP A 356 15.48 8.58 22.64
N ASP A 357 15.61 8.53 23.97
CA ASP A 357 16.67 9.23 24.71
C ASP A 357 18.08 8.70 24.38
N GLU A 358 18.18 7.40 24.03
CA GLU A 358 19.38 6.76 23.56
C GLU A 358 19.21 6.31 22.11
N ILE A 359 20.01 6.86 21.21
CA ILE A 359 19.89 6.71 19.75
C ILE A 359 21.00 5.84 19.14
N ASP A 360 21.74 5.10 19.94
CA ASP A 360 22.75 4.16 19.48
C ASP A 360 22.24 2.70 19.54
N TYR A 361 22.64 1.96 18.56
CA TYR A 361 22.44 0.51 18.56
C TYR A 361 23.78 -0.20 18.42
N PRO A 362 24.20 -1.03 19.40
CA PRO A 362 25.44 -1.79 19.28
C PRO A 362 25.28 -2.89 18.24
N ILE A 363 26.03 -2.80 17.16
CA ILE A 363 26.01 -3.77 16.04
C ILE A 363 26.47 -5.19 16.42
N ASN A 364 27.01 -5.35 17.61
CA ASN A 364 27.51 -6.61 18.15
C ASN A 364 26.52 -7.31 19.11
N GLY A 365 25.28 -6.87 19.13
CA GLY A 365 24.21 -7.41 19.97
C GLY A 365 23.51 -6.36 20.81
N MET A 366 22.33 -6.72 21.32
CA MET A 366 21.51 -5.80 22.12
C MET A 366 22.01 -5.72 23.55
N PRO A 367 21.88 -4.55 24.21
CA PRO A 367 22.22 -4.40 25.62
C PRO A 367 21.34 -5.29 26.51
N ASP A 368 21.94 -6.06 27.43
CA ASP A 368 21.21 -6.95 28.34
C ASP A 368 20.24 -6.20 29.28
N ALA A 369 20.58 -4.96 29.61
CA ALA A 369 19.80 -4.15 30.55
C ALA A 369 18.47 -3.63 29.95
N GLN A 370 18.40 -3.47 28.62
CA GLN A 370 17.18 -3.02 27.93
C GLN A 370 16.34 -4.23 27.50
N LYS A 371 15.04 -4.16 27.71
CA LYS A 371 14.08 -5.16 27.20
C LYS A 371 13.20 -4.54 26.12
N TRP A 372 12.67 -5.41 25.26
CA TRP A 372 12.00 -5.04 24.04
C TRP A 372 10.66 -5.77 23.89
N ASP A 373 9.70 -5.13 23.27
CA ASP A 373 8.49 -5.80 22.80
C ASP A 373 8.89 -6.86 21.76
N PRO A 374 8.43 -8.12 21.88
CA PRO A 374 8.85 -9.21 21.00
C PRO A 374 8.56 -8.97 19.52
N ARG A 375 7.61 -8.12 19.16
CA ARG A 375 7.31 -7.76 17.76
C ARG A 375 8.48 -7.11 17.04
N LEU A 376 9.45 -6.53 17.75
CA LEU A 376 10.70 -6.05 17.17
C LEU A 376 11.38 -7.14 16.33
N PHE A 377 11.53 -8.34 16.88
CA PHE A 377 12.25 -9.46 16.26
C PHE A 377 11.46 -10.13 15.11
N HIS A 378 10.19 -9.81 14.96
CA HIS A 378 9.36 -10.21 13.83
C HIS A 378 9.33 -9.16 12.71
N THR A 379 9.68 -7.90 13.03
CA THR A 379 9.55 -6.75 12.12
C THR A 379 10.91 -6.34 11.53
N VAL A 380 11.97 -6.38 12.33
CA VAL A 380 13.28 -5.80 12.02
C VAL A 380 14.36 -6.87 11.97
N ALA A 381 15.07 -6.97 10.84
CA ALA A 381 16.31 -7.71 10.75
C ALA A 381 17.44 -6.89 11.37
N MET A 382 18.14 -7.50 12.32
CA MET A 382 19.22 -6.86 13.08
C MET A 382 20.49 -7.71 13.08
N PRO A 383 21.69 -7.09 13.05
CA PRO A 383 22.95 -7.83 13.15
C PRO A 383 22.98 -8.79 14.33
N THR A 384 23.57 -9.96 14.11
CA THR A 384 23.72 -11.10 15.03
C THR A 384 22.49 -12.00 15.20
N PHE A 385 21.33 -11.65 14.64
CA PHE A 385 20.12 -12.46 14.75
C PHE A 385 19.82 -13.24 13.45
N PRO A 386 19.05 -14.34 13.54
CA PRO A 386 18.57 -15.08 12.38
C PRO A 386 17.70 -14.22 11.47
N TYR A 387 17.90 -14.32 10.15
CA TYR A 387 17.08 -13.61 9.17
C TYR A 387 15.78 -14.38 8.92
N LYS A 388 14.64 -13.74 9.15
CA LYS A 388 13.31 -14.34 8.98
C LYS A 388 13.20 -15.72 9.63
N TYR A 389 13.70 -15.83 10.88
CA TYR A 389 13.66 -17.05 11.73
C TYR A 389 14.60 -18.18 11.32
N GLU A 390 15.43 -18.02 10.30
CA GLU A 390 16.31 -19.06 9.77
C GLU A 390 17.77 -18.76 10.07
N THR A 391 18.50 -19.76 10.51
CA THR A 391 19.95 -19.65 10.76
C THR A 391 20.79 -20.03 9.56
N GLY A 392 20.20 -20.68 8.57
CA GLY A 392 20.84 -21.08 7.32
C GLY A 392 19.94 -21.92 6.43
N TYR A 393 20.32 -22.02 5.17
CA TYR A 393 19.64 -22.89 4.20
C TYR A 393 20.66 -23.72 3.39
N LYS A 394 20.20 -24.74 2.70
CA LYS A 394 21.02 -25.52 1.76
C LYS A 394 20.93 -24.89 0.38
N ASP A 395 22.09 -24.52 -0.19
CA ASP A 395 22.16 -24.05 -1.57
C ASP A 395 22.00 -25.20 -2.59
N LYS A 396 22.02 -24.86 -3.87
CA LYS A 396 21.93 -25.84 -4.98
C LYS A 396 23.05 -26.90 -5.01
N ASN A 397 24.16 -26.66 -4.33
CA ASN A 397 25.30 -27.58 -4.21
C ASN A 397 25.20 -28.43 -2.94
N GLY A 398 24.20 -28.19 -2.08
CA GLY A 398 24.02 -28.83 -0.78
C GLY A 398 24.89 -28.24 0.34
N GLU A 399 25.54 -27.10 0.11
CA GLU A 399 26.32 -26.39 1.11
C GLU A 399 25.41 -25.57 2.02
N THR A 400 25.79 -25.44 3.30
CA THR A 400 25.01 -24.61 4.25
C THR A 400 25.45 -23.16 4.12
N VAL A 401 24.51 -22.30 3.72
CA VAL A 401 24.68 -20.84 3.71
C VAL A 401 24.10 -20.29 5.00
N SER A 402 24.88 -19.48 5.71
CA SER A 402 24.42 -18.82 6.94
C SER A 402 23.39 -17.74 6.63
N LEU A 403 22.34 -17.69 7.43
CA LEU A 403 21.31 -16.62 7.43
C LEU A 403 21.34 -15.83 8.74
N ILE A 404 22.44 -15.77 9.44
CA ILE A 404 22.62 -14.79 10.50
C ILE A 404 22.86 -13.43 9.86
N PHE A 405 21.99 -12.47 10.15
CA PHE A 405 22.10 -11.11 9.65
C PHE A 405 23.36 -10.45 10.20
N THR A 406 24.09 -9.75 9.36
CA THR A 406 25.35 -9.08 9.70
C THR A 406 25.40 -7.67 9.17
N THR A 407 26.42 -6.92 9.53
CA THR A 407 26.65 -5.56 8.99
C THR A 407 26.88 -5.53 7.48
N ASP A 408 27.30 -6.65 6.88
CA ASP A 408 27.49 -6.77 5.43
C ASP A 408 26.17 -6.88 4.65
N ASN A 409 25.05 -7.06 5.36
CA ASN A 409 23.71 -7.17 4.78
C ASN A 409 23.02 -5.81 4.62
N SER A 410 23.74 -4.71 4.79
CA SER A 410 23.27 -3.38 4.45
C SER A 410 24.08 -2.81 3.29
N ARG A 411 23.38 -2.29 2.27
CA ARG A 411 24.01 -1.82 1.03
C ARG A 411 24.74 -0.48 1.22
N THR A 412 24.18 0.42 2.02
CA THR A 412 24.76 1.76 2.27
C THR A 412 24.62 2.14 3.75
N PRO A 413 25.31 1.43 4.64
CA PRO A 413 25.13 1.59 6.09
C PRO A 413 25.51 2.98 6.61
N SER A 414 26.44 3.68 5.93
CA SER A 414 26.82 5.05 6.29
C SER A 414 25.74 6.10 6.03
N VAL A 415 24.66 5.72 5.34
CA VAL A 415 23.51 6.59 5.04
C VAL A 415 22.24 6.09 5.71
N TYR A 416 21.98 4.77 5.65
CA TYR A 416 20.70 4.17 6.04
C TYR A 416 20.80 3.16 7.20
N GLY A 417 21.97 3.03 7.82
CA GLY A 417 22.15 2.10 8.92
C GLY A 417 22.11 0.61 8.53
N TYR A 418 22.02 -0.25 9.54
CA TYR A 418 22.17 -1.70 9.37
C TYR A 418 20.86 -2.50 9.47
N TYR A 419 19.73 -1.88 9.77
CA TYR A 419 18.47 -2.62 9.88
C TYR A 419 17.94 -3.06 8.52
N GLY A 420 17.16 -4.14 8.51
CA GLY A 420 16.43 -4.61 7.34
C GLY A 420 14.99 -4.93 7.69
N THR A 421 14.11 -4.98 6.69
CA THR A 421 12.71 -5.37 6.89
C THR A 421 12.54 -6.88 6.95
N LEU A 422 11.53 -7.37 7.69
CA LEU A 422 11.21 -8.80 7.76
C LEU A 422 9.76 -9.12 7.37
N LYS A 423 8.79 -8.24 7.62
CA LYS A 423 7.37 -8.62 7.46
C LYS A 423 7.00 -9.02 6.04
N GLU A 424 7.46 -8.28 5.06
CA GLU A 424 7.13 -8.45 3.65
C GLU A 424 8.05 -9.45 2.91
N ILE A 425 9.04 -9.98 3.59
CA ILE A 425 10.04 -10.87 3.02
C ILE A 425 9.73 -12.33 3.44
N PRO A 426 9.69 -13.31 2.52
CA PRO A 426 9.51 -14.70 2.88
C PRO A 426 10.76 -15.31 3.48
N GLN A 427 10.63 -16.52 3.99
CA GLN A 427 11.78 -17.33 4.41
C GLN A 427 12.63 -17.75 3.21
N ARG A 428 13.96 -17.70 3.34
CA ARG A 428 14.89 -18.06 2.25
C ARG A 428 14.75 -19.51 1.81
N SER A 429 14.43 -20.42 2.73
CA SER A 429 14.18 -21.83 2.44
C SER A 429 12.96 -22.08 1.55
N LYS A 430 12.05 -21.11 1.42
CA LYS A 430 10.87 -21.19 0.55
C LYS A 430 11.16 -20.78 -0.90
N GLY A 431 12.35 -20.25 -1.15
CA GLY A 431 12.80 -19.84 -2.48
C GLY A 431 12.32 -18.45 -2.89
N GLU A 432 12.75 -18.07 -4.07
CA GLU A 432 12.38 -16.83 -4.74
C GLU A 432 11.49 -17.17 -5.93
N THR A 433 10.49 -16.33 -6.17
CA THR A 433 9.67 -16.43 -7.39
C THR A 433 10.52 -16.03 -8.61
N TYR A 434 11.28 -14.93 -8.46
CA TYR A 434 12.24 -14.43 -9.44
C TYR A 434 13.54 -14.05 -8.74
N ASP A 435 14.68 -14.45 -9.28
CA ASP A 435 15.98 -14.28 -8.65
C ASP A 435 16.92 -13.28 -9.35
N SER A 436 16.60 -12.82 -10.54
CA SER A 436 17.43 -11.87 -11.28
C SER A 436 16.70 -11.28 -12.50
N PRO A 437 16.86 -9.97 -12.78
CA PRO A 437 17.61 -8.96 -12.01
C PRO A 437 16.86 -8.44 -10.77
N TRP A 438 15.63 -8.88 -10.55
CA TRP A 438 14.73 -8.41 -9.52
C TRP A 438 14.31 -9.55 -8.61
N GLN A 439 14.17 -9.27 -7.31
CA GLN A 439 13.58 -10.21 -6.37
C GLN A 439 12.11 -9.89 -6.21
N ALA A 440 11.25 -10.81 -6.63
CA ALA A 440 9.82 -10.72 -6.39
C ALA A 440 9.36 -11.99 -5.68
N PHE A 441 8.42 -11.85 -4.79
CA PHE A 441 7.97 -12.92 -3.90
C PHE A 441 6.47 -13.15 -4.07
N ALA A 442 6.02 -14.34 -3.71
CA ALA A 442 4.60 -14.71 -3.75
C ALA A 442 3.86 -14.40 -2.43
N GLN A 443 4.47 -13.63 -1.54
CA GLN A 443 3.81 -13.25 -0.29
C GLN A 443 2.66 -12.30 -0.54
N ASN A 444 1.46 -12.64 -0.06
CA ASN A 444 0.28 -11.81 -0.19
C ASN A 444 0.44 -10.50 0.58
N GLU A 445 -0.17 -9.44 0.03
CA GLU A 445 -0.24 -8.12 0.64
C GLU A 445 -1.56 -7.95 1.37
N TYR A 446 -1.51 -7.72 2.69
CA TYR A 446 -2.72 -7.40 3.46
C TYR A 446 -3.23 -6.00 3.12
N VAL A 447 -4.48 -5.93 2.66
CA VAL A 447 -5.25 -4.67 2.62
C VAL A 447 -5.93 -4.43 3.97
N PHE A 448 -6.49 -5.51 4.54
CA PHE A 448 -6.99 -5.54 5.91
C PHE A 448 -6.69 -6.87 6.58
N ARG A 449 -6.18 -6.81 7.78
CA ARG A 449 -6.13 -7.93 8.71
C ARG A 449 -6.97 -7.64 9.95
N PHE A 450 -7.44 -8.68 10.62
CA PHE A 450 -8.38 -8.57 11.74
C PHE A 450 -7.88 -7.63 12.84
N THR A 451 -6.60 -7.68 13.18
CA THR A 451 -6.01 -6.81 14.20
C THR A 451 -6.08 -5.33 13.83
N ASP A 452 -5.89 -4.94 12.56
CA ASP A 452 -6.04 -3.54 12.13
C ASP A 452 -7.45 -3.03 12.45
N VAL A 453 -8.48 -3.82 12.11
CA VAL A 453 -9.88 -3.45 12.40
C VAL A 453 -10.18 -3.42 13.90
N MET A 454 -9.60 -4.35 14.67
CA MET A 454 -9.77 -4.34 16.12
C MET A 454 -9.07 -3.15 16.80
N LEU A 455 -7.95 -2.68 16.28
CA LEU A 455 -7.32 -1.43 16.73
C LEU A 455 -8.18 -0.20 16.38
N MET A 456 -8.80 -0.16 15.19
CA MET A 456 -9.80 0.89 14.86
C MET A 456 -11.00 0.84 15.83
N ARG A 457 -11.46 -0.36 16.20
CA ARG A 457 -12.50 -0.53 17.21
C ARG A 457 -12.08 -0.01 18.58
N ALA A 458 -10.89 -0.37 19.04
CA ALA A 458 -10.35 0.10 20.31
C ALA A 458 -10.26 1.63 20.37
N GLU A 459 -9.84 2.25 19.26
CA GLU A 459 -9.80 3.70 19.11
C GLU A 459 -11.20 4.32 19.22
N ALA A 460 -12.17 3.79 18.50
CA ALA A 460 -13.55 4.28 18.57
C ALA A 460 -14.16 4.09 19.98
N LEU A 461 -13.85 2.99 20.66
CA LEU A 461 -14.27 2.76 22.06
C LEU A 461 -13.67 3.81 23.01
N ILE A 462 -12.38 4.15 22.86
CA ILE A 462 -11.74 5.21 23.65
C ILE A 462 -12.46 6.54 23.40
N GLU A 463 -12.71 6.88 22.15
CA GLU A 463 -13.40 8.12 21.83
C GLU A 463 -14.84 8.13 22.34
N ASN A 464 -15.48 6.99 22.47
CA ASN A 464 -16.81 6.80 23.04
C ASN A 464 -16.82 6.56 24.57
N ASP A 465 -15.70 6.83 25.26
CA ASP A 465 -15.53 6.71 26.72
C ASP A 465 -15.69 5.28 27.29
N GLN A 466 -15.50 4.25 26.46
CA GLN A 466 -15.55 2.83 26.80
C GLN A 466 -14.13 2.27 27.01
N LEU A 467 -13.39 2.83 27.97
CA LEU A 467 -11.95 2.62 28.15
C LEU A 467 -11.60 1.16 28.47
N GLU A 468 -12.42 0.47 29.29
CA GLU A 468 -12.14 -0.92 29.68
C GLU A 468 -12.31 -1.90 28.52
N GLU A 469 -13.29 -1.69 27.66
CA GLU A 469 -13.48 -2.51 26.45
C GLU A 469 -12.31 -2.31 25.46
N ALA A 470 -11.86 -1.07 25.28
CA ALA A 470 -10.68 -0.75 24.49
C ALA A 470 -9.42 -1.40 25.07
N ARG A 471 -9.22 -1.32 26.38
CA ARG A 471 -8.10 -1.95 27.10
C ARG A 471 -8.09 -3.46 26.91
N ALA A 472 -9.24 -4.10 26.95
CA ALA A 472 -9.36 -5.54 26.73
C ALA A 472 -8.86 -5.94 25.34
N ILE A 473 -9.24 -5.20 24.29
CA ILE A 473 -8.75 -5.45 22.91
C ILE A 473 -7.24 -5.28 22.83
N ILE A 474 -6.71 -4.16 23.35
CA ILE A 474 -5.27 -3.87 23.35
C ILE A 474 -4.51 -4.97 24.09
N ASN A 475 -4.99 -5.40 25.26
CA ASN A 475 -4.36 -6.45 26.03
C ASN A 475 -4.42 -7.82 25.33
N THR A 476 -5.45 -8.12 24.55
CA THR A 476 -5.51 -9.35 23.74
C THR A 476 -4.38 -9.36 22.70
N ILE A 477 -4.15 -8.23 22.03
CA ILE A 477 -3.07 -8.07 21.05
C ILE A 477 -1.70 -8.23 21.72
N ARG A 478 -1.50 -7.62 22.89
CA ARG A 478 -0.27 -7.72 23.67
C ARG A 478 -0.02 -9.13 24.20
N GLU A 479 -1.07 -9.83 24.65
CA GLU A 479 -0.96 -11.24 25.08
C GLU A 479 -0.55 -12.15 23.91
N ARG A 480 -1.12 -11.94 22.71
CA ARG A 480 -0.67 -12.65 21.50
C ARG A 480 0.81 -12.38 21.21
N ALA A 481 1.26 -11.12 21.26
CA ALA A 481 2.66 -10.78 21.06
C ALA A 481 3.58 -11.45 22.07
N LYS A 482 3.15 -11.51 23.35
CA LYS A 482 3.86 -12.22 24.43
C LYS A 482 4.00 -13.71 24.13
N ASN A 483 2.95 -14.33 23.62
CA ASN A 483 2.93 -15.75 23.30
C ASN A 483 3.72 -16.10 22.03
N SER A 484 4.04 -15.13 21.19
CA SER A 484 4.74 -15.30 19.92
C SER A 484 6.28 -15.45 20.05
N VAL A 485 6.82 -15.48 21.26
CA VAL A 485 8.28 -15.62 21.48
C VAL A 485 8.79 -17.02 21.18
N SER A 486 8.08 -18.05 21.65
CA SER A 486 8.60 -19.41 21.72
C SER A 486 8.74 -20.10 20.36
N LYS A 487 7.89 -19.77 19.40
CA LYS A 487 7.81 -20.47 18.12
C LYS A 487 8.91 -20.04 17.15
N HIS A 488 9.04 -18.77 16.90
CA HIS A 488 9.91 -18.24 15.85
C HIS A 488 11.13 -17.48 16.36
N ILE A 489 11.04 -16.83 17.53
CA ILE A 489 12.08 -15.94 18.05
C ILE A 489 12.61 -16.36 19.43
N SER A 490 12.60 -17.66 19.73
CA SER A 490 13.13 -18.19 20.99
C SER A 490 14.59 -17.80 21.25
N TYR A 491 15.37 -17.52 20.19
CA TYR A 491 16.74 -17.02 20.28
C TYR A 491 16.86 -15.63 20.92
N ALA A 492 15.78 -14.85 20.94
CA ALA A 492 15.72 -13.51 21.54
C ALA A 492 14.89 -13.47 22.83
N ALA A 493 14.51 -14.62 23.40
CA ALA A 493 13.63 -14.69 24.56
C ALA A 493 14.12 -13.87 25.75
N ASP A 494 15.43 -13.87 25.98
CA ASP A 494 16.04 -13.11 27.09
C ASP A 494 16.02 -11.60 26.88
N GLN A 495 15.85 -11.11 25.65
CA GLN A 495 15.70 -9.69 25.33
C GLN A 495 14.24 -9.24 25.36
N CYS A 496 13.29 -10.17 25.31
CA CYS A 496 11.86 -9.86 25.26
C CYS A 496 11.26 -9.60 26.65
N ASN A 497 10.41 -8.57 26.72
CA ASN A 497 9.48 -8.36 27.82
C ASN A 497 8.23 -7.66 27.27
N ILE A 498 7.04 -8.06 27.73
CA ILE A 498 5.79 -7.39 27.39
C ILE A 498 4.78 -7.57 28.52
N GLY A 499 4.28 -6.46 29.04
CA GLY A 499 3.26 -6.40 30.07
C GLY A 499 1.89 -6.02 29.52
N LEU A 500 0.86 -6.33 30.28
CA LEU A 500 -0.51 -5.90 29.98
C LEU A 500 -0.82 -4.61 30.75
N TYR A 501 -1.64 -3.74 30.14
CA TYR A 501 -2.13 -2.55 30.82
C TYR A 501 -3.09 -2.95 31.95
N PRO A 502 -2.78 -2.65 33.22
CA PRO A 502 -3.68 -3.00 34.33
C PRO A 502 -4.96 -2.15 34.34
N SER A 503 -4.84 -0.90 33.92
CA SER A 503 -5.95 0.06 33.76
C SER A 503 -5.50 1.20 32.84
N PHE A 504 -6.45 2.00 32.36
CA PHE A 504 -6.15 3.31 31.78
C PHE A 504 -6.48 4.41 32.80
N ALA A 505 -5.45 5.17 33.21
CA ALA A 505 -5.59 6.24 34.20
C ALA A 505 -6.46 7.41 33.71
N SER A 506 -6.50 7.64 32.42
CA SER A 506 -7.26 8.68 31.75
C SER A 506 -7.52 8.32 30.28
N LYS A 507 -8.43 9.06 29.65
CA LYS A 507 -8.68 8.95 28.20
C LYS A 507 -7.43 9.30 27.38
N ASP A 508 -6.66 10.29 27.80
CA ASP A 508 -5.43 10.68 27.09
C ASP A 508 -4.36 9.60 27.20
N TYR A 509 -4.22 8.95 28.36
CA TYR A 509 -3.36 7.79 28.49
C TYR A 509 -3.82 6.61 27.61
N ALA A 510 -5.13 6.38 27.53
CA ALA A 510 -5.70 5.36 26.66
C ALA A 510 -5.41 5.64 25.17
N ARG A 511 -5.53 6.91 24.74
CA ARG A 511 -5.15 7.35 23.38
C ARG A 511 -3.67 7.11 23.10
N GLN A 512 -2.80 7.47 24.03
CA GLN A 512 -1.36 7.25 23.91
C GLN A 512 -1.04 5.75 23.82
N ALA A 513 -1.62 4.94 24.68
CA ALA A 513 -1.46 3.49 24.68
C ALA A 513 -1.93 2.85 23.36
N LEU A 514 -3.10 3.25 22.85
CA LEU A 514 -3.63 2.79 21.56
C LEU A 514 -2.71 3.17 20.39
N ARG A 515 -2.29 4.44 20.32
CA ARG A 515 -1.43 4.93 19.22
C ARG A 515 -0.10 4.20 19.20
N TRP A 516 0.44 3.91 20.38
CA TRP A 516 1.66 3.13 20.49
C TRP A 516 1.44 1.67 20.10
N GLU A 517 0.39 1.04 20.60
CA GLU A 517 0.05 -0.33 20.22
C GLU A 517 -0.14 -0.48 18.71
N ARG A 518 -0.85 0.49 18.10
CA ARG A 518 -1.05 0.52 16.66
C ARG A 518 0.28 0.68 15.90
N ARG A 519 1.18 1.54 16.38
CA ARG A 519 2.52 1.71 15.81
C ARG A 519 3.31 0.40 15.83
N LEU A 520 3.41 -0.26 17.01
CA LEU A 520 4.19 -1.49 17.16
C LEU A 520 3.60 -2.66 16.37
N GLU A 521 2.29 -2.74 16.33
CA GLU A 521 1.57 -3.82 15.65
C GLU A 521 1.62 -3.68 14.12
N MET A 522 1.36 -2.47 13.62
CA MET A 522 1.25 -2.18 12.18
C MET A 522 2.53 -1.63 11.56
N ALA A 523 3.64 -1.59 12.29
CA ALA A 523 4.93 -1.10 11.78
C ALA A 523 5.31 -1.79 10.47
N MET A 524 5.79 -1.02 9.48
CA MET A 524 6.18 -1.49 8.15
C MET A 524 5.02 -2.14 7.35
N GLU A 525 3.77 -1.71 7.61
CA GLU A 525 2.56 -2.13 6.88
C GLU A 525 1.83 -0.91 6.27
N SER A 526 2.55 0.11 5.89
CA SER A 526 2.07 1.28 5.12
C SER A 526 1.01 2.15 5.82
N SER A 527 0.94 2.14 7.15
CA SER A 527 -0.13 2.84 7.88
C SER A 527 0.32 4.08 8.66
N ARG A 528 1.58 4.15 9.08
CA ARG A 528 2.06 5.08 10.10
C ARG A 528 1.82 6.55 9.77
N TYR A 529 2.21 7.02 8.59
CA TYR A 529 2.01 8.42 8.21
C TYR A 529 0.53 8.82 8.17
N PHE A 530 -0.31 7.97 7.62
CA PHE A 530 -1.75 8.24 7.52
C PHE A 530 -2.41 8.32 8.89
N ASP A 531 -1.96 7.50 9.85
CA ASP A 531 -2.41 7.57 11.23
C ASP A 531 -1.96 8.88 11.91
N LEU A 532 -0.68 9.27 11.74
CA LEU A 532 -0.16 10.54 12.28
C LEU A 532 -0.91 11.75 11.70
N ARG A 533 -1.19 11.74 10.39
CA ARG A 533 -1.96 12.80 9.74
C ARG A 533 -3.36 12.90 10.30
N ARG A 534 -4.07 11.78 10.37
CA ARG A 534 -5.43 11.69 10.88
C ARG A 534 -5.53 12.20 12.34
N TRP A 535 -4.54 11.88 13.17
CA TRP A 535 -4.48 12.37 14.56
C TRP A 535 -4.03 13.83 14.68
N GLY A 536 -3.69 14.51 13.57
CA GLY A 536 -3.13 15.85 13.57
C GLY A 536 -1.74 15.94 14.20
N LEU A 537 -1.00 14.82 14.22
CA LEU A 537 0.31 14.70 14.88
C LEU A 537 1.48 14.69 13.91
N ALA A 538 1.24 14.65 12.59
CA ALA A 538 2.30 14.47 11.59
C ALA A 538 3.41 15.53 11.74
N SER A 539 3.07 16.81 11.76
CA SER A 539 4.06 17.89 11.88
C SER A 539 4.88 17.80 13.17
N GLN A 540 4.23 17.57 14.30
CA GLN A 540 4.92 17.49 15.59
C GLN A 540 5.87 16.28 15.63
N THR A 541 5.37 15.10 15.23
CA THR A 541 6.12 13.85 15.32
C THR A 541 7.29 13.83 14.33
N LEU A 542 7.05 14.18 13.06
CA LEU A 542 8.07 14.09 12.02
C LEU A 542 9.17 15.13 12.24
N ASN A 543 8.84 16.37 12.59
CA ASN A 543 9.86 17.38 12.86
C ASN A 543 10.66 17.09 14.14
N ALA A 544 10.11 16.38 15.13
CA ALA A 544 10.86 15.87 16.26
C ALA A 544 11.80 14.73 15.84
N TYR A 545 11.30 13.77 15.07
CA TYR A 545 12.05 12.65 14.50
C TYR A 545 13.26 13.15 13.70
N PHE A 546 13.08 14.07 12.73
CA PHE A 546 14.19 14.60 11.93
C PHE A 546 15.28 15.25 12.79
N LYS A 547 14.86 15.95 13.85
CA LYS A 547 15.79 16.63 14.76
C LYS A 547 16.63 15.64 15.57
N THR A 548 16.08 14.49 15.92
CA THR A 548 16.74 13.47 16.75
C THR A 548 17.52 12.48 15.89
N ASP A 549 16.87 11.85 14.92
CA ASP A 549 17.43 10.73 14.15
C ASP A 549 18.57 11.11 13.21
N LYS A 550 18.69 12.38 12.81
CA LYS A 550 19.86 12.88 12.06
C LYS A 550 21.20 12.63 12.78
N ASP A 551 21.16 12.47 14.09
CA ASP A 551 22.32 12.22 14.96
C ASP A 551 22.47 10.73 15.35
N SER A 552 21.69 9.82 14.73
CA SER A 552 21.81 8.39 14.95
C SER A 552 23.18 7.84 14.57
N TYR A 553 23.70 6.92 15.37
CA TYR A 553 25.05 6.36 15.19
C TYR A 553 25.14 4.89 15.63
N TYR A 554 26.20 4.25 15.18
CA TYR A 554 26.68 2.97 15.70
C TYR A 554 28.03 3.11 16.39
N ILE A 555 28.36 2.17 17.25
CA ILE A 555 29.70 2.05 17.81
C ILE A 555 30.49 1.04 16.98
N VAL A 556 31.47 1.53 16.22
CA VAL A 556 32.40 0.72 15.44
C VAL A 556 33.81 1.01 15.97
N ASP A 557 34.54 -0.03 16.41
CA ASP A 557 35.88 0.10 17.00
C ASP A 557 35.96 1.15 18.12
N GLY A 558 34.91 1.21 18.94
CA GLY A 558 34.82 2.17 20.06
C GLY A 558 34.55 3.61 19.66
N LYS A 559 34.20 3.89 18.40
CA LYS A 559 33.89 5.22 17.90
C LYS A 559 32.48 5.29 17.35
N LYS A 560 31.86 6.47 17.46
CA LYS A 560 30.56 6.75 16.85
C LYS A 560 30.71 6.85 15.33
N ALA A 561 29.98 6.04 14.60
CA ALA A 561 29.79 6.13 13.15
C ALA A 561 28.36 6.65 12.90
N TYR A 562 28.24 7.92 12.58
CA TYR A 562 26.96 8.57 12.31
C TYR A 562 26.44 8.18 10.94
N TYR A 563 25.10 8.07 10.84
CA TYR A 563 24.37 7.89 9.60
C TYR A 563 23.12 8.79 9.64
N ALA A 564 22.24 8.72 8.63
CA ALA A 564 21.01 9.53 8.55
C ALA A 564 21.18 11.04 8.68
N SER A 565 22.42 11.57 8.57
CA SER A 565 22.70 13.01 8.67
C SER A 565 21.99 13.87 7.61
N TYR A 566 21.53 13.26 6.50
CA TYR A 566 20.72 13.91 5.47
C TYR A 566 19.35 14.39 6.01
N LEU A 567 18.88 13.87 7.13
CA LEU A 567 17.67 14.36 7.81
C LEU A 567 17.81 15.79 8.36
N ASN A 568 19.02 16.36 8.37
CA ASN A 568 19.21 17.79 8.65
C ASN A 568 18.41 18.70 7.70
N ASP A 569 18.21 18.27 6.47
CA ASP A 569 17.49 19.01 5.44
C ASP A 569 15.99 18.67 5.42
N ALA A 570 15.57 17.71 6.25
CA ALA A 570 14.20 17.25 6.32
C ALA A 570 13.32 18.22 7.12
N TYR A 571 12.13 18.50 6.59
CA TYR A 571 11.16 19.34 7.28
C TYR A 571 9.74 19.12 6.74
N TYR A 572 8.82 18.80 7.64
CA TYR A 572 7.40 18.71 7.36
C TYR A 572 6.73 20.08 7.56
N THR A 573 6.10 20.60 6.52
CA THR A 573 5.42 21.91 6.53
C THR A 573 3.92 21.71 6.75
N PRO A 574 3.38 22.06 7.93
CA PRO A 574 1.93 21.96 8.18
C PRO A 574 1.14 22.91 7.26
N GLY A 575 -0.02 22.47 6.80
CA GLY A 575 -0.84 23.19 5.83
C GLY A 575 -0.39 23.04 4.38
N LYS A 576 0.66 22.25 4.13
CA LYS A 576 1.17 21.88 2.81
C LYS A 576 1.28 20.36 2.67
N ASN A 577 2.02 19.72 3.57
CA ASN A 577 2.49 18.35 3.42
C ASN A 577 1.46 17.29 3.87
N GLU A 578 0.26 17.68 4.28
CA GLU A 578 -0.82 16.74 4.58
C GLU A 578 -1.24 15.93 3.35
N TYR A 579 -1.08 16.51 2.15
CA TYR A 579 -1.30 15.83 0.88
C TYR A 579 -0.11 16.03 -0.05
N TRP A 580 0.09 15.08 -0.95
CA TRP A 580 1.08 15.19 -2.02
C TRP A 580 0.61 16.13 -3.12
N PRO A 581 1.53 16.74 -3.88
CA PRO A 581 1.17 17.60 -5.01
C PRO A 581 0.43 16.80 -6.09
N VAL A 582 -0.54 17.44 -6.74
CA VAL A 582 -1.03 16.93 -8.03
C VAL A 582 0.16 16.90 -8.99
N PRO A 583 0.45 15.75 -9.65
CA PRO A 583 1.65 15.61 -10.45
C PRO A 583 1.70 16.62 -11.62
N TYR A 584 2.88 17.12 -11.92
CA TYR A 584 3.09 18.15 -12.94
C TYR A 584 2.53 17.74 -14.31
N ASN A 585 2.75 16.49 -14.74
CA ASN A 585 2.25 16.03 -16.03
C ASN A 585 0.72 16.04 -16.10
N GLN A 586 0.03 15.76 -15.01
CA GLN A 586 -1.43 15.80 -14.97
C GLN A 586 -1.96 17.22 -15.13
N LEU A 587 -1.30 18.22 -14.53
CA LEU A 587 -1.61 19.63 -14.73
C LEU A 587 -1.28 20.10 -16.16
N TYR A 588 -0.20 19.58 -16.71
CA TYR A 588 0.27 19.93 -18.07
C TYR A 588 -0.63 19.38 -19.18
N TYR A 589 -1.13 18.15 -19.03
CA TYR A 589 -1.99 17.52 -20.04
C TYR A 589 -3.37 18.18 -20.15
N VAL A 590 -3.88 18.79 -19.09
CA VAL A 590 -5.19 19.44 -19.04
C VAL A 590 -5.07 20.88 -18.48
N PRO A 591 -4.43 21.81 -19.23
CA PRO A 591 -4.11 23.14 -18.73
C PRO A 591 -5.36 23.91 -18.26
N GLY A 592 -5.35 24.36 -17.00
CA GLY A 592 -6.44 25.14 -16.42
C GLY A 592 -7.66 24.32 -15.98
N LEU A 593 -7.66 23.00 -16.19
CA LEU A 593 -8.72 22.12 -15.71
C LEU A 593 -8.45 21.65 -14.28
N TYR A 594 -7.22 21.24 -13.97
CA TYR A 594 -6.85 20.80 -12.63
C TYR A 594 -6.23 21.92 -11.82
N VAL A 595 -6.57 21.97 -10.54
CA VAL A 595 -5.96 22.85 -9.53
C VAL A 595 -4.96 22.08 -8.70
N GLN A 596 -3.88 22.78 -8.29
CA GLN A 596 -2.83 22.20 -7.47
C GLN A 596 -3.22 22.23 -5.98
N ASN A 597 -2.72 21.29 -5.21
CA ASN A 597 -2.84 21.27 -3.76
C ASN A 597 -2.13 22.47 -3.11
N LYS A 598 -2.67 22.92 -1.99
CA LYS A 598 -2.17 24.05 -1.21
C LYS A 598 -0.66 23.92 -0.93
N GLY A 599 0.10 24.97 -1.22
CA GLY A 599 1.53 25.08 -0.92
C GLY A 599 2.46 24.49 -1.98
N TYR A 600 1.94 23.98 -3.10
CA TYR A 600 2.73 23.45 -4.22
C TYR A 600 2.63 24.29 -5.51
N ASN A 601 2.13 25.51 -5.43
CA ASN A 601 1.99 26.44 -6.56
C ASN A 601 3.33 27.04 -7.00
#